data_30f1aa2ef0d415306124e3b41d7c1dfa
#
_entry.id   30f1aa2ef0d415306124e3b41d7c1dfa
#
_cell.length_a   1.000
_cell.length_b   1.000
_cell.length_c   1.000
_cell.angle_alpha   90.00
_cell.angle_beta   90.00
_cell.angle_gamma   90.00
#
_symmetry.space_group_name_H-M   'P 1'
#
loop_
_entity.id
_entity.type
_entity.pdbx_description
1 polymer ?
#
loop_
_entity_poly.entity_id
_entity_poly.type
_entity_poly.pdbx_seq_one_letter_code
_entity_poly.pdbx_strand_id
1 'polypeptide(L)'
;MAFSSVRVKTDIQGTTKVEYWTWNAASVTTGSITSGIGNILHVSSNNLVTEDVGKWVYTTAGVITVTGVTSSDTGTLKVEGF
;
A
#
# COMPACT_ATOMS: atom_id res chain seq x y z
N MET A 1 -0.03 -17.70 6.50
CA MET A 1 -0.09 -16.33 7.04
C MET A 1 -0.80 -15.43 6.07
N ALA A 2 -1.45 -14.41 6.57
CA ALA A 2 -2.18 -13.46 5.74
C ALA A 2 -1.29 -12.26 5.39
N PHE A 3 -1.70 -11.52 4.39
CA PHE A 3 -1.08 -10.24 4.04
C PHE A 3 -1.09 -9.32 5.27
N SER A 4 0.00 -8.64 5.51
CA SER A 4 0.12 -7.71 6.62
C SER A 4 0.78 -6.41 6.16
N SER A 5 0.52 -5.33 6.88
CA SER A 5 1.08 -4.03 6.56
C SER A 5 1.26 -3.22 7.84
N VAL A 6 2.22 -2.30 7.81
CA VAL A 6 2.50 -1.39 8.92
C VAL A 6 2.70 0.01 8.36
N ARG A 7 1.99 0.98 8.94
CA ARG A 7 2.22 2.38 8.60
C ARG A 7 3.48 2.85 9.31
N VAL A 8 4.45 3.32 8.52
CA VAL A 8 5.74 3.77 9.04
C VAL A 8 5.64 5.21 9.54
N LYS A 9 5.04 6.09 8.73
CA LYS A 9 4.87 7.50 9.12
C LYS A 9 3.83 8.17 8.24
N THR A 10 3.37 9.33 8.67
CA THR A 10 2.50 10.22 7.92
C THR A 10 3.13 11.60 7.86
N ASP A 11 3.24 12.15 6.64
CA ASP A 11 3.70 13.52 6.42
C ASP A 11 2.55 14.37 5.90
N ILE A 12 2.62 15.69 6.14
CA ILE A 12 1.66 16.65 5.62
C ILE A 12 2.44 17.64 4.76
N GLN A 13 2.01 17.78 3.50
CA GLN A 13 2.62 18.72 2.55
C GLN A 13 1.54 19.67 2.05
N GLY A 14 1.41 20.82 2.70
CA GLY A 14 0.34 21.75 2.43
C GLY A 14 -1.00 21.14 2.82
N THR A 15 -1.91 20.96 1.86
CA THR A 15 -3.21 20.30 2.08
C THR A 15 -3.16 18.80 1.78
N THR A 16 -2.03 18.29 1.33
CA THR A 16 -1.87 16.89 0.97
C THR A 16 -1.23 16.11 2.11
N LYS A 17 -1.78 14.93 2.40
CA LYS A 17 -1.22 13.99 3.35
C LYS A 17 -0.50 12.88 2.58
N VAL A 18 0.62 12.44 3.11
CA VAL A 18 1.40 11.34 2.53
C VAL A 18 1.64 10.32 3.61
N GLU A 19 1.23 9.07 3.37
CA GLU A 19 1.49 7.96 4.27
C GLU A 19 2.51 7.02 3.65
N TYR A 20 3.42 6.54 4.47
CA TYR A 20 4.44 5.55 4.07
C TYR A 20 4.16 4.24 4.81
N TRP A 21 4.05 3.16 4.07
CA TRP A 21 3.72 1.83 4.58
C TRP A 21 4.77 0.82 4.17
N THR A 22 4.94 -0.20 4.99
CA THR A 22 5.59 -1.44 4.58
C THR A 22 4.56 -2.54 4.52
N TRP A 23 4.75 -3.51 3.64
CA TRP A 23 3.80 -4.61 3.47
C TRP A 23 4.53 -5.93 3.28
N ASN A 24 3.85 -7.02 3.62
CA ASN A 24 4.37 -8.37 3.47
C ASN A 24 3.22 -9.25 2.97
N ALA A 25 3.41 -9.86 1.80
CA ALA A 25 2.41 -10.73 1.19
C ALA A 25 2.31 -12.08 1.92
N ALA A 26 3.34 -12.48 2.62
CA ALA A 26 3.39 -13.78 3.31
C ALA A 26 3.11 -14.92 2.34
N SER A 27 2.07 -15.71 2.56
CA SER A 27 1.76 -16.86 1.70
C SER A 27 0.61 -16.59 0.73
N VAL A 28 0.21 -15.32 0.56
CA VAL A 28 -0.91 -14.96 -0.32
C VAL A 28 -0.45 -14.03 -1.43
N THR A 29 -1.28 -13.86 -2.45
CA THR A 29 -1.01 -12.99 -3.59
C THR A 29 -1.92 -11.76 -3.63
N THR A 30 -2.79 -11.61 -2.62
CA THR A 30 -3.73 -10.50 -2.52
C THR A 30 -3.71 -9.94 -1.12
N GLY A 31 -4.15 -8.70 -0.97
CA GLY A 31 -4.27 -8.09 0.35
C GLY A 31 -4.95 -6.74 0.28
N SER A 32 -5.18 -6.14 1.44
CA SER A 32 -5.74 -4.80 1.51
C SER A 32 -5.09 -4.01 2.64
N ILE A 33 -5.04 -2.69 2.44
CA ILE A 33 -4.51 -1.74 3.41
C ILE A 33 -5.56 -0.65 3.58
N THR A 34 -5.92 -0.35 4.82
CA THR A 34 -6.82 0.76 5.12
C THR A 34 -5.99 1.97 5.51
N SER A 35 -5.97 2.96 4.63
CA SER A 35 -5.25 4.21 4.85
C SER A 35 -6.05 5.14 5.77
N GLY A 36 -5.34 6.04 6.46
CA GLY A 36 -5.98 7.14 7.18
C GLY A 36 -6.36 8.31 6.28
N ILE A 37 -6.10 8.22 4.99
CA ILE A 37 -6.42 9.27 4.02
C ILE A 37 -7.77 8.97 3.39
N GLY A 38 -8.74 9.87 3.56
CA GLY A 38 -10.11 9.65 3.06
C GLY A 38 -10.25 9.79 1.56
N ASN A 39 -9.46 10.66 0.93
CA ASN A 39 -9.46 10.88 -0.52
C ASN A 39 -8.09 10.60 -1.08
N ILE A 40 -7.87 9.40 -1.58
CA ILE A 40 -6.59 8.98 -2.12
C ILE A 40 -6.48 9.51 -3.56
N LEU A 41 -5.38 10.21 -3.85
CA LEU A 41 -5.08 10.74 -5.18
C LEU A 41 -4.06 9.89 -5.92
N HIS A 42 -3.15 9.26 -5.20
CA HIS A 42 -2.06 8.52 -5.82
C HIS A 42 -1.52 7.46 -4.87
N VAL A 43 -1.20 6.31 -5.43
CA VAL A 43 -0.57 5.21 -4.71
C VAL A 43 0.61 4.71 -5.54
N SER A 44 1.76 4.54 -4.91
CA SER A 44 2.91 3.92 -5.55
C SER A 44 3.49 2.86 -4.64
N SER A 45 3.95 1.77 -5.23
CA SER A 45 4.50 0.65 -4.47
C SER A 45 5.80 0.18 -5.09
N ASN A 46 6.65 -0.39 -4.24
CA ASN A 46 7.88 -1.05 -4.64
C ASN A 46 7.94 -2.42 -4.01
N ASN A 47 8.43 -3.39 -4.76
CA ASN A 47 8.74 -4.72 -4.26
C ASN A 47 10.22 -4.79 -3.89
N LEU A 48 10.54 -5.48 -2.80
CA LEU A 48 11.91 -5.59 -2.32
C LEU A 48 12.56 -6.92 -2.70
N VAL A 49 11.76 -7.93 -3.08
CA VAL A 49 12.27 -9.28 -3.36
C VAL A 49 12.18 -9.61 -4.84
N THR A 50 11.05 -9.32 -5.48
CA THR A 50 10.85 -9.61 -6.90
C THR A 50 10.48 -8.36 -7.67
N GLU A 51 10.47 -8.45 -9.01
CA GLU A 51 10.06 -7.34 -9.87
C GLU A 51 8.56 -7.33 -10.15
N ASP A 52 7.81 -8.29 -9.64
CA ASP A 52 6.37 -8.41 -9.89
C ASP A 52 5.60 -7.54 -8.91
N VAL A 53 5.30 -6.32 -9.32
CA VAL A 53 4.69 -5.31 -8.47
C VAL A 53 3.19 -5.52 -8.20
N GLY A 54 2.55 -6.46 -8.90
CA GLY A 54 1.12 -6.67 -8.74
C GLY A 54 0.28 -5.50 -9.26
N LYS A 55 -1.00 -5.54 -8.92
CA LYS A 55 -1.95 -4.50 -9.30
C LYS A 55 -2.53 -3.86 -8.03
N TRP A 56 -2.37 -2.56 -7.91
CA TRP A 56 -2.84 -1.79 -6.76
C TRP A 56 -4.01 -0.92 -7.18
N VAL A 57 -5.14 -1.08 -6.48
CA VAL A 57 -6.37 -0.33 -6.74
C VAL A 57 -6.81 0.30 -5.43
N TYR A 58 -7.25 1.55 -5.49
CA TYR A 58 -7.71 2.25 -4.31
C TYR A 58 -9.08 2.85 -4.51
N THR A 59 -9.80 3.04 -3.41
CA THR A 59 -11.12 3.67 -3.39
C THR A 59 -11.02 5.03 -2.72
N THR A 60 -12.04 5.87 -2.93
CA THR A 60 -12.13 7.16 -2.24
C THR A 60 -12.35 7.03 -0.74
N ALA A 61 -12.71 5.84 -0.27
CA ALA A 61 -12.90 5.59 1.16
C ALA A 61 -11.62 5.21 1.89
N GLY A 62 -10.46 5.27 1.22
CA GLY A 62 -9.17 5.01 1.85
C GLY A 62 -8.73 3.55 1.85
N VAL A 63 -9.45 2.67 1.18
CA VAL A 63 -9.08 1.25 1.10
C VAL A 63 -8.24 0.99 -0.15
N ILE A 64 -7.09 0.37 0.04
CA ILE A 64 -6.17 0.02 -1.03
C ILE A 64 -6.11 -1.50 -1.13
N THR A 65 -6.38 -2.04 -2.31
CA THR A 65 -6.37 -3.48 -2.55
C THR A 65 -5.27 -3.82 -3.54
N VAL A 66 -4.49 -4.85 -3.24
CA VAL A 66 -3.47 -5.36 -4.14
C VAL A 66 -3.81 -6.77 -4.59
N THR A 67 -3.58 -7.07 -5.86
CA THR A 67 -3.73 -8.41 -6.42
C THR A 67 -2.51 -8.74 -7.27
N GLY A 68 -2.18 -10.02 -7.38
CA GLY A 68 -1.11 -10.47 -8.27
C GLY A 68 0.30 -10.23 -7.78
N VAL A 69 0.50 -9.94 -6.49
CA VAL A 69 1.87 -9.91 -5.94
C VAL A 69 2.38 -11.34 -5.77
N THR A 70 3.69 -11.50 -5.81
CA THR A 70 4.30 -12.81 -5.55
C THR A 70 4.19 -13.12 -4.07
N SER A 71 3.77 -14.34 -3.73
CA SER A 71 3.74 -14.77 -2.34
C SER A 71 5.15 -14.69 -1.73
N SER A 72 5.23 -14.40 -0.45
CA SER A 72 6.47 -14.17 0.29
C SER A 72 7.20 -12.88 -0.09
N ASP A 73 6.63 -12.05 -0.95
CA ASP A 73 7.23 -10.78 -1.30
C ASP A 73 6.95 -9.73 -0.22
N THR A 74 7.82 -8.75 -0.13
CA THR A 74 7.68 -7.60 0.77
C THR A 74 7.94 -6.33 -0.01
N GLY A 75 7.50 -5.21 0.52
CA GLY A 75 7.74 -3.96 -0.18
C GLY A 75 7.33 -2.74 0.63
N THR A 76 7.33 -1.62 -0.05
CA THR A 76 6.93 -0.33 0.49
C THR A 76 5.77 0.23 -0.32
N LEU A 77 4.98 1.07 0.31
CA LEU A 77 3.83 1.72 -0.31
C LEU A 77 3.80 3.18 0.11
N LYS A 78 3.56 4.06 -0.84
CA LYS A 78 3.36 5.49 -0.59
C LYS A 78 1.96 5.85 -1.05
N VAL A 79 1.19 6.45 -0.15
CA VAL A 79 -0.19 6.87 -0.40
C VAL A 79 -0.29 8.38 -0.25
N GLU A 80 -0.83 9.06 -1.24
CA GLU A 80 -1.01 10.51 -1.22
C GLU A 80 -2.48 10.87 -1.40
N GLY A 81 -2.94 11.89 -0.66
CA GLY A 81 -4.30 12.35 -0.75
C GLY A 81 -4.64 13.37 0.34
N PHE A 82 -5.93 13.50 0.60
CA PHE A 82 -6.40 14.46 1.62
C PHE A 82 -7.71 14.06 2.32
#